data_6fb30210c8ee3173297465716f72fb85
#
_entry.id   6fb30210c8ee3173297465716f72fb85
#
_cell.length_a   1.000
_cell.length_b   1.000
_cell.length_c   1.000
_cell.angle_alpha   90.00
_cell.angle_beta   90.00
_cell.angle_gamma   90.00
#
_symmetry.space_group_name_H-M   'P 1'
#
loop_
_entity.id
_entity.type
_entity.pdbx_description
1 polymer ?
#
loop_
_entity_poly.entity_id
_entity_poly.type
_entity_poly.pdbx_seq_one_letter_code
_entity_poly.pdbx_strand_id
1 'polypeptide(L)'
;MCDHHDRNPNHNNLNRRSLLRGTAAASVAAAAVVAGHGAAQAQTSPLYADPSEPALPASDVVIGQDNTALVVVDPLIDFLSPKGVAWGVVGESVTEHKTVENIGRLFKAAKKAGLVVAVSPHYYYPTDHGWKFSGPLEKLMHAIGMFDRAGPLNLKGFDGSGADFMPEYKDLILDGKTIITSPHKVYGPSTNDLDLQLRKRGVDKVILAGMSANLCVQAHLYDLLERGYEVAVVRDATAAAKVPEGDGYHAALVNFRYVANALWTTDEAVRRIESV
;
A
#
# COMPACT_ATOMS: atom_id res chain seq x y z
N MET A 1 -9.65 -57.07 -16.23
CA MET A 1 -9.75 -56.75 -14.80
C MET A 1 -9.08 -55.40 -14.62
N CYS A 2 -9.85 -54.34 -14.64
CA CYS A 2 -9.35 -52.98 -14.44
C CYS A 2 -10.20 -52.34 -13.32
N ASP A 3 -9.55 -52.13 -12.18
CA ASP A 3 -10.17 -51.51 -11.03
C ASP A 3 -10.31 -50.00 -11.26
N HIS A 4 -11.54 -49.52 -11.15
CA HIS A 4 -11.90 -48.13 -11.10
C HIS A 4 -11.62 -47.55 -9.69
N HIS A 5 -10.70 -46.62 -9.59
CA HIS A 5 -10.57 -45.77 -8.39
C HIS A 5 -11.43 -44.52 -8.54
N ASP A 6 -12.51 -44.48 -7.78
CA ASP A 6 -13.33 -43.29 -7.55
C ASP A 6 -12.53 -42.18 -6.91
N ARG A 7 -12.42 -41.02 -7.60
CA ARG A 7 -11.93 -39.77 -7.02
C ARG A 7 -13.12 -38.93 -6.56
N ASN A 8 -13.26 -38.81 -5.27
CA ASN A 8 -14.19 -37.91 -4.63
C ASN A 8 -13.68 -36.43 -4.75
N PRO A 9 -14.41 -35.48 -5.38
CA PRO A 9 -14.04 -34.09 -5.43
C PRO A 9 -14.68 -33.34 -4.26
N ASN A 10 -14.00 -33.22 -3.14
CA ASN A 10 -14.36 -32.24 -2.13
C ASN A 10 -13.94 -30.85 -2.60
N HIS A 11 -14.84 -30.17 -3.30
CA HIS A 11 -14.74 -28.73 -3.54
C HIS A 11 -15.10 -28.00 -2.25
N ASN A 12 -14.07 -27.50 -1.56
CA ASN A 12 -14.26 -26.49 -0.52
C ASN A 12 -14.72 -25.18 -1.18
N ASN A 13 -16.02 -24.95 -1.19
CA ASN A 13 -16.63 -23.69 -1.53
C ASN A 13 -16.32 -22.67 -0.40
N LEU A 14 -15.27 -21.89 -0.59
CA LEU A 14 -15.05 -20.67 0.18
C LEU A 14 -16.07 -19.62 -0.26
N ASN A 15 -17.16 -19.51 0.48
CA ASN A 15 -18.27 -18.63 0.18
C ASN A 15 -17.92 -17.20 0.65
N ARG A 16 -18.23 -16.18 -0.18
CA ARG A 16 -18.12 -14.74 0.12
C ARG A 16 -18.67 -14.30 1.50
N ARG A 17 -19.54 -15.12 2.09
CA ARG A 17 -20.20 -14.85 3.38
C ARG A 17 -19.36 -15.23 4.61
N SER A 18 -18.33 -16.03 4.48
CA SER A 18 -17.50 -16.46 5.62
C SER A 18 -16.42 -15.45 6.01
N LEU A 19 -16.00 -14.58 5.09
CA LEU A 19 -15.07 -13.47 5.39
C LEU A 19 -15.75 -12.28 6.11
N LEU A 20 -17.09 -12.19 6.06
CA LEU A 20 -17.86 -11.09 6.65
C LEU A 20 -18.50 -11.42 8.01
N ARG A 21 -18.25 -12.60 8.61
CA ARG A 21 -18.88 -13.05 9.86
C ARG A 21 -17.95 -13.15 11.06
N GLY A 22 -17.00 -12.24 11.17
CA GLY A 22 -16.08 -12.12 12.32
C GLY A 22 -16.38 -10.97 13.26
N THR A 23 -17.61 -10.40 13.26
CA THR A 23 -17.96 -9.35 14.23
C THR A 23 -19.40 -9.48 14.67
N ALA A 24 -19.67 -10.19 15.77
CA ALA A 24 -20.84 -9.94 16.59
C ALA A 24 -20.64 -10.50 18.00
N ALA A 25 -20.71 -9.62 18.94
CA ALA A 25 -21.17 -9.74 20.31
C ALA A 25 -20.14 -9.40 21.40
N ALA A 26 -20.14 -8.14 21.79
CA ALA A 26 -20.03 -7.76 23.20
C ALA A 26 -20.87 -6.48 23.40
N SER A 27 -21.93 -6.63 24.14
CA SER A 27 -22.94 -5.62 24.44
C SER A 27 -22.46 -4.60 25.47
N VAL A 28 -22.66 -3.33 25.14
CA VAL A 28 -23.20 -2.18 25.91
C VAL A 28 -22.97 -2.11 27.42
N ALA A 29 -22.20 -1.10 27.80
CA ALA A 29 -22.52 -0.27 28.96
C ALA A 29 -22.31 1.20 28.58
N ALA A 30 -23.42 1.95 28.46
CA ALA A 30 -23.41 3.37 28.25
C ALA A 30 -23.12 4.09 29.58
N ALA A 31 -22.11 4.95 29.59
CA ALA A 31 -21.99 6.03 30.56
C ALA A 31 -21.70 7.32 29.81
N ALA A 32 -22.68 8.21 29.78
CA ALA A 32 -22.55 9.55 29.26
C ALA A 32 -21.66 10.39 30.16
N VAL A 33 -20.61 10.99 29.61
CA VAL A 33 -19.92 12.15 30.21
C VAL A 33 -19.77 13.21 29.12
N VAL A 34 -20.22 14.41 29.49
CA VAL A 34 -20.36 15.60 28.65
C VAL A 34 -19.03 16.28 28.38
N ALA A 35 -18.86 16.66 27.13
CA ALA A 35 -18.14 17.80 26.54
C ALA A 35 -16.76 18.22 27.08
N GLY A 36 -15.78 18.04 26.22
CA GLY A 36 -14.56 18.84 26.10
C GLY A 36 -14.07 18.70 24.67
N HIS A 37 -14.23 19.74 23.83
CA HIS A 37 -13.68 19.75 22.48
C HIS A 37 -12.16 20.00 22.56
N GLY A 38 -11.42 18.98 22.92
CA GLY A 38 -9.99 18.89 22.68
C GLY A 38 -9.80 18.02 21.45
N ALA A 39 -9.04 18.48 20.46
CA ALA A 39 -8.64 17.67 19.34
C ALA A 39 -8.01 16.37 19.88
N ALA A 40 -8.72 15.25 19.75
CA ALA A 40 -8.19 13.95 20.11
C ALA A 40 -7.02 13.65 19.16
N GLN A 41 -5.81 13.80 19.66
CA GLN A 41 -4.64 13.19 19.02
C GLN A 41 -4.93 11.71 18.98
N ALA A 42 -4.99 11.13 17.76
CA ALA A 42 -5.08 9.69 17.59
C ALA A 42 -3.90 9.06 18.33
N GLN A 43 -4.18 8.41 19.45
CA GLN A 43 -3.17 7.66 20.18
C GLN A 43 -2.79 6.46 19.32
N THR A 44 -1.60 6.52 18.73
CA THR A 44 -1.03 5.36 18.05
C THR A 44 -0.95 4.21 19.04
N SER A 45 -1.37 3.02 18.63
CA SER A 45 -1.30 1.81 19.46
C SER A 45 0.11 1.66 20.03
N PRO A 46 0.27 1.32 21.33
CA PRO A 46 1.58 1.03 21.92
C PRO A 46 2.39 0.00 21.14
N LEU A 47 1.71 -0.86 20.37
CA LEU A 47 2.30 -1.86 19.48
C LEU A 47 3.18 -1.24 18.38
N TYR A 48 2.88 -0.02 17.97
CA TYR A 48 3.58 0.67 16.87
C TYR A 48 4.62 1.68 17.37
N ALA A 49 4.77 1.83 18.69
CA ALA A 49 5.76 2.71 19.26
C ALA A 49 7.18 2.26 18.88
N ASP A 50 8.05 3.23 18.65
CA ASP A 50 9.45 2.93 18.39
C ASP A 50 10.12 2.42 19.68
N PRO A 51 11.10 1.51 19.57
CA PRO A 51 11.85 1.05 20.72
C PRO A 51 12.58 2.23 21.36
N SER A 52 12.53 2.31 22.72
CA SER A 52 13.26 3.33 23.48
C SER A 52 14.77 3.22 23.32
N GLU A 53 15.27 1.99 23.10
CA GLU A 53 16.67 1.67 22.91
C GLU A 53 16.83 0.82 21.66
N PRO A 54 16.97 1.45 20.45
CA PRO A 54 17.19 0.73 19.22
C PRO A 54 18.53 -0.02 19.22
N ALA A 55 18.52 -1.29 18.83
CA ALA A 55 19.75 -2.08 18.71
C ALA A 55 20.54 -1.79 17.43
N LEU A 56 19.88 -1.26 16.41
CA LEU A 56 20.49 -0.96 15.12
C LEU A 56 21.01 0.48 15.08
N PRO A 57 22.11 0.72 14.34
CA PRO A 57 22.64 2.06 14.20
C PRO A 57 21.61 2.98 13.53
N ALA A 58 21.56 4.23 13.96
CA ALA A 58 20.75 5.25 13.31
C ALA A 58 21.26 5.49 11.90
N SER A 59 20.34 5.59 10.93
CA SER A 59 20.60 5.98 9.56
C SER A 59 19.58 7.03 9.12
N ASP A 60 19.89 7.79 8.09
CA ASP A 60 19.01 8.80 7.52
C ASP A 60 19.27 8.95 6.03
N VAL A 61 18.33 9.60 5.32
CA VAL A 61 18.42 9.90 3.89
C VAL A 61 18.48 11.42 3.72
N VAL A 62 19.53 11.88 3.05
CA VAL A 62 19.65 13.28 2.67
C VAL A 62 19.09 13.45 1.27
N ILE A 63 17.89 14.01 1.18
CA ILE A 63 17.21 14.23 -0.09
C ILE A 63 17.68 15.50 -0.79
N GLY A 64 17.59 15.51 -2.12
CA GLY A 64 17.85 16.66 -2.98
C GLY A 64 16.83 16.71 -4.11
N GLN A 65 16.57 17.90 -4.64
CA GLN A 65 15.56 18.09 -5.68
C GLN A 65 15.85 17.25 -6.94
N ASP A 66 17.13 17.15 -7.34
CA ASP A 66 17.52 16.53 -8.61
C ASP A 66 17.66 15.01 -8.56
N ASN A 67 17.73 14.41 -7.37
CA ASN A 67 18.05 12.99 -7.21
C ASN A 67 17.03 12.20 -6.37
N THR A 68 15.93 12.83 -5.95
CA THR A 68 14.92 12.21 -5.11
C THR A 68 13.58 12.07 -5.84
N ALA A 69 12.93 10.94 -5.65
CA ALA A 69 11.55 10.73 -6.11
C ALA A 69 10.61 10.39 -4.94
N LEU A 70 9.37 10.87 -5.02
CA LEU A 70 8.25 10.29 -4.31
C LEU A 70 7.71 9.11 -5.12
N VAL A 71 7.68 7.93 -4.54
CA VAL A 71 7.06 6.72 -5.11
C VAL A 71 5.85 6.34 -4.26
N VAL A 72 4.68 6.31 -4.87
CA VAL A 72 3.43 5.87 -4.22
C VAL A 72 2.96 4.59 -4.87
N VAL A 73 2.90 3.53 -4.07
CA VAL A 73 2.48 2.19 -4.49
C VAL A 73 0.97 2.06 -4.29
N ASP A 74 0.26 1.59 -5.30
CA ASP A 74 -1.16 1.23 -5.23
C ASP A 74 -2.08 2.28 -4.59
N PRO A 75 -2.09 3.55 -5.03
CA PRO A 75 -3.02 4.55 -4.51
C PRO A 75 -4.43 4.35 -5.08
N LEU A 76 -4.97 3.13 -4.93
CA LEU A 76 -6.15 2.62 -5.62
C LEU A 76 -7.38 2.57 -4.72
N ILE A 77 -8.55 2.70 -5.33
CA ILE A 77 -9.86 2.66 -4.66
C ILE A 77 -10.05 1.35 -3.89
N ASP A 78 -9.63 0.20 -4.44
CA ASP A 78 -9.79 -1.10 -3.78
C ASP A 78 -9.14 -1.18 -2.39
N PHE A 79 -8.06 -0.43 -2.17
CA PHE A 79 -7.40 -0.36 -0.87
C PHE A 79 -7.90 0.79 0.01
N LEU A 80 -8.06 1.98 -0.57
CA LEU A 80 -8.10 3.23 0.20
C LEU A 80 -9.51 3.80 0.36
N SER A 81 -10.51 3.23 -0.31
CA SER A 81 -11.90 3.67 -0.22
C SER A 81 -12.76 2.71 0.59
N PRO A 82 -13.73 3.20 1.38
CA PRO A 82 -14.77 2.38 2.00
C PRO A 82 -15.57 1.53 1.00
N LYS A 83 -15.53 1.87 -0.29
CA LYS A 83 -16.16 1.10 -1.37
C LYS A 83 -15.25 0.02 -1.97
N GLY A 84 -13.95 0.04 -1.65
CA GLY A 84 -12.97 -0.92 -2.15
C GLY A 84 -13.16 -2.32 -1.58
N VAL A 85 -12.82 -3.33 -2.37
CA VAL A 85 -13.05 -4.73 -1.97
C VAL A 85 -12.16 -5.18 -0.81
N ALA A 86 -11.02 -4.52 -0.55
CA ALA A 86 -10.12 -4.81 0.56
C ALA A 86 -10.50 -4.06 1.85
N TRP A 87 -11.44 -3.08 1.80
CA TRP A 87 -11.71 -2.20 2.94
C TRP A 87 -12.05 -2.95 4.23
N GLY A 88 -12.75 -4.07 4.13
CA GLY A 88 -13.12 -4.88 5.30
C GLY A 88 -11.95 -5.40 6.14
N VAL A 89 -10.75 -5.44 5.57
CA VAL A 89 -9.53 -5.92 6.26
C VAL A 89 -8.46 -4.84 6.43
N VAL A 90 -8.46 -3.79 5.59
CA VAL A 90 -7.47 -2.71 5.65
C VAL A 90 -8.02 -1.41 6.24
N GLY A 91 -9.34 -1.20 6.22
CA GLY A 91 -9.96 0.10 6.51
C GLY A 91 -9.70 0.62 7.91
N GLU A 92 -9.60 -0.25 8.92
CA GLU A 92 -9.21 0.13 10.28
C GLU A 92 -7.80 0.75 10.29
N SER A 93 -6.82 0.07 9.70
CA SER A 93 -5.44 0.54 9.61
C SER A 93 -5.31 1.81 8.77
N VAL A 94 -6.00 1.89 7.62
CA VAL A 94 -6.04 3.11 6.78
C VAL A 94 -6.57 4.31 7.55
N THR A 95 -7.60 4.11 8.36
CA THR A 95 -8.21 5.17 9.17
C THR A 95 -7.30 5.58 10.34
N GLU A 96 -6.75 4.60 11.06
CA GLU A 96 -5.85 4.81 12.20
C GLU A 96 -4.64 5.67 11.81
N HIS A 97 -4.03 5.37 10.66
CA HIS A 97 -2.84 6.06 10.17
C HIS A 97 -3.15 7.30 9.31
N LYS A 98 -4.43 7.61 9.05
CA LYS A 98 -4.83 8.70 8.14
C LYS A 98 -4.16 8.58 6.76
N THR A 99 -4.02 7.35 6.28
CA THR A 99 -3.18 7.03 5.11
C THR A 99 -3.60 7.80 3.86
N VAL A 100 -4.90 7.94 3.61
CA VAL A 100 -5.42 8.70 2.44
C VAL A 100 -4.99 10.16 2.50
N GLU A 101 -5.19 10.82 3.64
CA GLU A 101 -4.81 12.22 3.85
C GLU A 101 -3.30 12.40 3.71
N ASN A 102 -2.53 11.53 4.33
CA ASN A 102 -1.07 11.59 4.35
C ASN A 102 -0.46 11.38 2.96
N ILE A 103 -0.94 10.42 2.17
CA ILE A 103 -0.54 10.27 0.77
C ILE A 103 -0.83 11.54 -0.03
N GLY A 104 -2.01 12.15 0.15
CA GLY A 104 -2.37 13.41 -0.51
C GLY A 104 -1.44 14.57 -0.15
N ARG A 105 -0.99 14.65 1.11
CA ARG A 105 -0.02 15.65 1.58
C ARG A 105 1.35 15.45 0.93
N LEU A 106 1.81 14.21 0.82
CA LEU A 106 3.07 13.87 0.15
C LEU A 106 3.05 14.25 -1.34
N PHE A 107 1.98 13.91 -2.07
CA PHE A 107 1.83 14.32 -3.47
C PHE A 107 1.93 15.85 -3.63
N LYS A 108 1.20 16.61 -2.81
CA LYS A 108 1.20 18.06 -2.87
C LYS A 108 2.58 18.65 -2.57
N ALA A 109 3.26 18.15 -1.54
CA ALA A 109 4.60 18.61 -1.16
C ALA A 109 5.61 18.30 -2.26
N ALA A 110 5.68 17.05 -2.75
CA ALA A 110 6.62 16.64 -3.78
C ALA A 110 6.45 17.42 -5.09
N LYS A 111 5.20 17.65 -5.52
CA LYS A 111 4.93 18.43 -6.72
C LYS A 111 5.27 19.90 -6.57
N LYS A 112 4.99 20.50 -5.41
CA LYS A 112 5.37 21.88 -5.10
C LYS A 112 6.88 22.09 -5.10
N ALA A 113 7.63 21.12 -4.57
CA ALA A 113 9.09 21.12 -4.54
C ALA A 113 9.73 20.72 -5.90
N GLY A 114 8.95 20.28 -6.87
CA GLY A 114 9.46 19.87 -8.19
C GLY A 114 10.17 18.52 -8.19
N LEU A 115 9.97 17.69 -7.17
CA LEU A 115 10.52 16.33 -7.15
C LEU A 115 9.94 15.47 -8.26
N VAL A 116 10.67 14.46 -8.66
CA VAL A 116 10.13 13.36 -9.48
C VAL A 116 9.04 12.65 -8.67
N VAL A 117 7.87 12.45 -9.29
CA VAL A 117 6.75 11.70 -8.68
C VAL A 117 6.43 10.49 -9.55
N ALA A 118 6.36 9.31 -8.94
CA ALA A 118 5.99 8.07 -9.60
C ALA A 118 4.89 7.33 -8.84
N VAL A 119 4.01 6.68 -9.59
CA VAL A 119 2.99 5.77 -9.08
C VAL A 119 3.25 4.39 -9.68
N SER A 120 3.28 3.37 -8.83
CA SER A 120 3.44 1.97 -9.21
C SER A 120 2.12 1.24 -8.92
N PRO A 121 1.23 1.07 -9.93
CA PRO A 121 -0.08 0.47 -9.73
C PRO A 121 -0.04 -1.05 -9.89
N HIS A 122 -0.97 -1.73 -9.22
CA HIS A 122 -1.27 -3.15 -9.39
C HIS A 122 -2.52 -3.31 -10.26
N TYR A 123 -2.40 -4.00 -11.40
CA TYR A 123 -3.55 -4.32 -12.23
C TYR A 123 -3.52 -5.78 -12.68
N TYR A 124 -4.67 -6.43 -12.59
CA TYR A 124 -4.93 -7.70 -13.25
C TYR A 124 -5.73 -7.50 -14.54
N TYR A 125 -5.37 -8.29 -15.54
CA TYR A 125 -6.07 -8.38 -16.81
C TYR A 125 -6.75 -9.75 -16.94
N PRO A 126 -7.71 -9.94 -17.86
CA PRO A 126 -8.36 -11.24 -18.04
C PRO A 126 -7.40 -12.41 -18.27
N THR A 127 -6.23 -12.16 -18.88
CA THR A 127 -5.18 -13.18 -19.09
C THR A 127 -4.50 -13.62 -17.81
N ASP A 128 -4.47 -12.77 -16.78
CA ASP A 128 -3.80 -13.06 -15.51
C ASP A 128 -4.62 -14.06 -14.66
N HIS A 129 -5.95 -14.06 -14.80
CA HIS A 129 -6.84 -15.01 -14.14
C HIS A 129 -6.65 -16.48 -14.56
N GLY A 130 -5.89 -16.71 -15.64
CA GLY A 130 -5.53 -18.06 -16.11
C GLY A 130 -4.25 -18.62 -15.51
N TRP A 131 -3.62 -17.99 -14.54
CA TRP A 131 -2.37 -18.46 -13.95
C TRP A 131 -2.51 -19.80 -13.27
N LYS A 132 -1.55 -20.71 -13.57
CA LYS A 132 -1.50 -22.04 -12.97
C LYS A 132 -0.89 -22.05 -11.57
N PHE A 133 0.03 -21.11 -11.32
CA PHE A 133 0.79 -21.01 -10.08
C PHE A 133 0.47 -19.68 -9.40
N SER A 134 -0.36 -19.73 -8.39
CA SER A 134 -0.75 -18.56 -7.60
C SER A 134 -0.76 -18.91 -6.12
N GLY A 135 -0.26 -18.00 -5.30
CA GLY A 135 -0.36 -18.06 -3.84
C GLY A 135 -1.82 -17.92 -3.34
N PRO A 136 -2.07 -18.15 -2.05
CA PRO A 136 -3.42 -18.01 -1.48
C PRO A 136 -4.02 -16.61 -1.67
N LEU A 137 -3.22 -15.54 -1.47
CA LEU A 137 -3.67 -14.17 -1.60
C LEU A 137 -3.98 -13.81 -3.06
N GLU A 138 -3.16 -14.21 -4.02
CA GLU A 138 -3.42 -13.98 -5.45
C GLU A 138 -4.72 -14.65 -5.91
N LYS A 139 -4.96 -15.89 -5.45
CA LYS A 139 -6.22 -16.61 -5.72
C LYS A 139 -7.42 -15.86 -5.14
N LEU A 140 -7.28 -15.30 -3.93
CA LEU A 140 -8.34 -14.50 -3.32
C LEU A 140 -8.57 -13.21 -4.11
N MET A 141 -7.53 -12.46 -4.45
CA MET A 141 -7.63 -11.22 -5.22
C MET A 141 -8.33 -11.46 -6.56
N HIS A 142 -7.94 -12.50 -7.29
CA HIS A 142 -8.64 -12.89 -8.53
C HIS A 142 -10.10 -13.27 -8.29
N ALA A 143 -10.41 -14.00 -7.23
CA ALA A 143 -11.79 -14.44 -6.93
C ALA A 143 -12.74 -13.30 -6.60
N ILE A 144 -12.23 -12.20 -6.02
CA ILE A 144 -13.02 -11.03 -5.65
C ILE A 144 -12.94 -9.90 -6.68
N GLY A 145 -12.17 -10.06 -7.76
CA GLY A 145 -11.98 -9.07 -8.82
C GLY A 145 -11.21 -7.82 -8.37
N MET A 146 -10.28 -7.99 -7.41
CA MET A 146 -9.46 -6.90 -6.92
C MET A 146 -8.49 -6.44 -8.00
N PHE A 147 -8.40 -5.12 -8.25
CA PHE A 147 -7.53 -4.49 -9.25
C PHE A 147 -7.79 -4.88 -10.70
N ASP A 148 -8.96 -5.46 -10.98
CA ASP A 148 -9.29 -5.92 -12.34
C ASP A 148 -9.47 -4.77 -13.31
N ARG A 149 -8.85 -4.91 -14.48
CA ARG A 149 -9.02 -4.04 -15.64
C ARG A 149 -9.35 -4.87 -16.89
N ALA A 150 -10.12 -4.28 -17.78
CA ALA A 150 -10.53 -4.91 -19.04
C ALA A 150 -9.34 -5.25 -19.98
N GLY A 151 -8.19 -4.62 -19.77
CA GLY A 151 -6.96 -4.86 -20.52
C GLY A 151 -6.00 -3.67 -20.46
N PRO A 152 -4.76 -3.79 -20.94
CA PRO A 152 -3.76 -2.73 -20.85
C PRO A 152 -4.16 -1.46 -21.61
N LEU A 153 -4.82 -1.59 -22.76
CA LEU A 153 -5.27 -0.49 -23.61
C LEU A 153 -6.80 -0.32 -23.60
N ASN A 154 -7.52 -1.11 -22.80
CA ASN A 154 -8.97 -1.07 -22.69
C ASN A 154 -9.37 -0.46 -21.34
N LEU A 155 -9.92 0.75 -21.39
CA LEU A 155 -10.37 1.51 -20.22
C LEU A 155 -11.88 1.34 -19.92
N LYS A 156 -12.57 0.42 -20.59
CA LYS A 156 -13.99 0.18 -20.33
C LYS A 156 -14.20 -0.22 -18.86
N GLY A 157 -15.04 0.55 -18.16
CA GLY A 157 -15.37 0.30 -16.76
C GLY A 157 -14.22 0.59 -15.76
N PHE A 158 -13.16 1.28 -16.20
CA PHE A 158 -12.03 1.62 -15.32
C PHE A 158 -12.35 2.81 -14.40
N ASP A 159 -12.96 3.85 -14.97
CA ASP A 159 -13.27 5.08 -14.21
C ASP A 159 -14.19 4.79 -13.02
N GLY A 160 -13.72 5.14 -11.82
CA GLY A 160 -14.41 4.88 -10.56
C GLY A 160 -14.47 3.41 -10.15
N SER A 161 -13.79 2.49 -10.85
CA SER A 161 -13.64 1.09 -10.42
C SER A 161 -12.67 0.96 -9.24
N GLY A 162 -12.61 -0.23 -8.64
CA GLY A 162 -11.65 -0.53 -7.59
C GLY A 162 -10.18 -0.35 -8.02
N ALA A 163 -9.89 -0.58 -9.29
CA ALA A 163 -8.57 -0.41 -9.90
C ALA A 163 -8.22 1.04 -10.26
N ASP A 164 -9.16 1.98 -10.16
CA ASP A 164 -8.90 3.40 -10.42
C ASP A 164 -8.17 4.06 -9.24
N PHE A 165 -7.50 5.16 -9.51
CA PHE A 165 -6.85 5.98 -8.49
C PHE A 165 -7.88 6.63 -7.56
N MET A 166 -7.49 6.83 -6.31
CA MET A 166 -8.32 7.57 -5.36
C MET A 166 -8.65 8.96 -5.89
N PRO A 167 -9.93 9.40 -5.80
CA PRO A 167 -10.35 10.71 -6.30
C PRO A 167 -9.57 11.88 -5.71
N GLU A 168 -9.13 11.77 -4.45
CA GLU A 168 -8.46 12.82 -3.70
C GLU A 168 -7.13 13.27 -4.34
N TYR A 169 -6.49 12.38 -5.11
CA TYR A 169 -5.22 12.70 -5.76
C TYR A 169 -5.15 12.28 -7.24
N LYS A 170 -6.28 11.88 -7.83
CA LYS A 170 -6.35 11.48 -9.23
C LYS A 170 -5.82 12.57 -10.17
N ASP A 171 -6.20 13.83 -9.94
CA ASP A 171 -5.72 14.97 -10.74
C ASP A 171 -4.21 15.20 -10.59
N LEU A 172 -3.64 14.91 -9.41
CA LEU A 172 -2.20 14.99 -9.18
C LEU A 172 -1.43 13.87 -9.88
N ILE A 173 -2.07 12.72 -10.09
CA ILE A 173 -1.50 11.57 -10.80
C ILE A 173 -1.60 11.75 -12.31
N LEU A 174 -2.76 12.21 -12.81
CA LEU A 174 -3.06 12.33 -14.24
C LEU A 174 -2.62 13.67 -14.85
N ASP A 175 -1.77 14.44 -14.19
CA ASP A 175 -1.33 15.78 -14.60
C ASP A 175 -0.32 15.81 -15.77
N GLY A 176 0.01 14.65 -16.34
CA GLY A 176 0.98 14.52 -17.45
C GLY A 176 2.45 14.67 -17.02
N LYS A 177 2.74 14.87 -15.74
CA LYS A 177 4.09 15.00 -15.17
C LYS A 177 4.45 13.83 -14.25
N THR A 178 3.46 13.21 -13.61
CA THR A 178 3.64 12.01 -12.79
C THR A 178 3.95 10.82 -13.67
N ILE A 179 4.97 10.05 -13.30
CA ILE A 179 5.27 8.76 -13.90
C ILE A 179 4.21 7.78 -13.42
N ILE A 180 3.44 7.20 -14.33
CA ILE A 180 2.60 6.04 -14.05
C ILE A 180 3.30 4.86 -14.69
N THR A 181 3.88 3.98 -13.88
CA THR A 181 4.63 2.83 -14.39
C THR A 181 3.70 1.79 -15.01
N SER A 182 4.26 0.88 -15.80
CA SER A 182 3.59 -0.37 -16.11
C SER A 182 3.14 -1.04 -14.80
N PRO A 183 2.01 -1.75 -14.76
CA PRO A 183 1.56 -2.35 -13.52
C PRO A 183 2.52 -3.46 -13.05
N HIS A 184 2.77 -3.51 -11.76
CA HIS A 184 3.29 -4.73 -11.17
C HIS A 184 2.16 -5.76 -11.03
N LYS A 185 2.51 -7.04 -11.04
CA LYS A 185 1.53 -8.12 -11.17
C LYS A 185 1.38 -8.98 -9.91
N VAL A 186 2.35 -8.92 -9.01
CA VAL A 186 2.30 -9.61 -7.73
C VAL A 186 2.53 -8.59 -6.62
N TYR A 187 3.74 -8.43 -6.09
CA TYR A 187 3.97 -7.48 -4.99
C TYR A 187 5.04 -6.44 -5.33
N GLY A 188 6.15 -6.84 -5.90
CA GLY A 188 7.28 -5.98 -6.16
C GLY A 188 7.32 -5.39 -7.57
N PRO A 189 8.15 -4.37 -7.80
CA PRO A 189 8.25 -3.67 -9.08
C PRO A 189 9.13 -4.38 -10.10
N SER A 190 9.66 -5.57 -9.83
CA SER A 190 10.58 -6.28 -10.72
C SER A 190 9.98 -6.62 -12.10
N THR A 191 8.65 -6.59 -12.23
CA THR A 191 7.91 -6.83 -13.48
C THR A 191 7.45 -5.54 -14.16
N ASN A 192 7.77 -4.36 -13.62
CA ASN A 192 7.41 -3.07 -14.19
C ASN A 192 8.65 -2.23 -14.55
N ASP A 193 8.45 -1.03 -15.01
CA ASP A 193 9.52 -0.13 -15.48
C ASP A 193 9.94 0.94 -14.45
N LEU A 194 9.59 0.79 -13.16
CA LEU A 194 9.87 1.80 -12.13
C LEU A 194 11.36 2.14 -12.06
N ASP A 195 12.22 1.14 -11.90
CA ASP A 195 13.67 1.32 -11.83
C ASP A 195 14.21 2.08 -13.05
N LEU A 196 13.84 1.64 -14.25
CA LEU A 196 14.23 2.31 -15.49
C LEU A 196 13.83 3.79 -15.50
N GLN A 197 12.59 4.09 -15.12
CA GLN A 197 12.06 5.45 -15.10
C GLN A 197 12.80 6.35 -14.11
N LEU A 198 13.11 5.83 -12.93
CA LEU A 198 13.85 6.55 -11.89
C LEU A 198 15.31 6.78 -12.28
N ARG A 199 16.02 5.71 -12.72
CA ARG A 199 17.43 5.81 -13.14
C ARG A 199 17.65 6.75 -14.32
N LYS A 200 16.74 6.73 -15.30
CA LYS A 200 16.81 7.65 -16.46
C LYS A 200 16.65 9.12 -16.08
N ARG A 201 16.15 9.41 -14.87
CA ARG A 201 16.01 10.78 -14.32
C ARG A 201 17.08 11.13 -13.30
N GLY A 202 18.09 10.26 -13.10
CA GLY A 202 19.16 10.51 -12.12
C GLY A 202 18.74 10.30 -10.67
N VAL A 203 17.60 9.64 -10.42
CA VAL A 203 17.12 9.36 -9.08
C VAL A 203 17.92 8.22 -8.45
N ASP A 204 18.40 8.44 -7.23
CA ASP A 204 19.05 7.45 -6.37
C ASP A 204 18.43 7.39 -4.96
N LYS A 205 17.49 8.29 -4.65
CA LYS A 205 16.78 8.36 -3.37
C LYS A 205 15.26 8.28 -3.58
N VAL A 206 14.61 7.51 -2.74
CA VAL A 206 13.16 7.28 -2.83
C VAL A 206 12.50 7.55 -1.50
N ILE A 207 11.46 8.40 -1.53
CA ILE A 207 10.47 8.52 -0.46
C ILE A 207 9.32 7.58 -0.83
N LEU A 208 9.12 6.52 -0.04
CA LEU A 208 8.21 5.42 -0.36
C LEU A 208 6.97 5.47 0.52
N ALA A 209 5.79 5.41 -0.11
CA ALA A 209 4.47 5.39 0.53
C ALA A 209 3.49 4.52 -0.27
N GLY A 210 2.27 4.33 0.23
CA GLY A 210 1.19 3.63 -0.48
C GLY A 210 0.74 2.34 0.19
N MET A 211 0.21 1.40 -0.57
CA MET A 211 -0.42 0.18 -0.08
C MET A 211 0.22 -1.09 -0.67
N SER A 212 0.16 -2.22 -0.02
CA SER A 212 -0.06 -2.43 1.41
C SER A 212 1.28 -2.59 2.11
N ALA A 213 1.40 -2.10 3.35
CA ALA A 213 2.67 -1.97 4.05
C ALA A 213 3.53 -3.25 4.03
N ASN A 214 2.98 -4.38 4.44
CA ASN A 214 3.69 -5.68 4.53
C ASN A 214 3.72 -6.49 3.22
N LEU A 215 3.18 -5.95 2.15
CA LEU A 215 3.12 -6.60 0.84
C LEU A 215 3.82 -5.74 -0.22
N CYS A 216 3.06 -4.99 -1.01
CA CYS A 216 3.61 -4.27 -2.15
C CYS A 216 4.61 -3.19 -1.73
N VAL A 217 4.36 -2.42 -0.66
CA VAL A 217 5.32 -1.40 -0.17
C VAL A 217 6.62 -2.05 0.30
N GLN A 218 6.53 -3.12 1.09
CA GLN A 218 7.71 -3.86 1.56
C GLN A 218 8.48 -4.52 0.40
N ALA A 219 7.78 -5.09 -0.58
CA ALA A 219 8.42 -5.67 -1.77
C ALA A 219 9.13 -4.61 -2.63
N HIS A 220 8.51 -3.41 -2.78
CA HIS A 220 9.17 -2.28 -3.44
C HIS A 220 10.40 -1.81 -2.65
N LEU A 221 10.32 -1.73 -1.32
CA LEU A 221 11.46 -1.39 -0.48
C LEU A 221 12.64 -2.32 -0.73
N TYR A 222 12.41 -3.63 -0.67
CA TYR A 222 13.48 -4.61 -0.89
C TYR A 222 14.08 -4.52 -2.30
N ASP A 223 13.25 -4.46 -3.34
CA ASP A 223 13.73 -4.38 -4.73
C ASP A 223 14.54 -3.10 -4.97
N LEU A 224 14.10 -1.96 -4.41
CA LEU A 224 14.83 -0.69 -4.53
C LEU A 224 16.17 -0.72 -3.79
N LEU A 225 16.22 -1.29 -2.58
CA LEU A 225 17.49 -1.45 -1.84
C LEU A 225 18.48 -2.36 -2.60
N GLU A 226 18.02 -3.50 -3.14
CA GLU A 226 18.83 -4.41 -3.93
C GLU A 226 19.37 -3.76 -5.22
N ARG A 227 18.68 -2.73 -5.74
CA ARG A 227 19.10 -1.92 -6.89
C ARG A 227 19.98 -0.73 -6.50
N GLY A 228 20.29 -0.56 -5.21
CA GLY A 228 21.18 0.47 -4.70
C GLY A 228 20.55 1.86 -4.59
N TYR A 229 19.23 1.94 -4.34
CA TYR A 229 18.60 3.18 -3.90
C TYR A 229 18.72 3.37 -2.39
N GLU A 230 18.78 4.61 -1.93
CA GLU A 230 18.49 4.95 -0.55
C GLU A 230 16.96 5.17 -0.42
N VAL A 231 16.32 4.48 0.54
CA VAL A 231 14.88 4.50 0.66
C VAL A 231 14.45 4.97 2.04
N ALA A 232 13.66 6.05 2.08
CA ALA A 232 12.93 6.51 3.25
C ALA A 232 11.47 6.06 3.14
N VAL A 233 11.00 5.23 4.07
CA VAL A 233 9.58 4.83 4.14
C VAL A 233 8.81 5.83 4.99
N VAL A 234 7.64 6.27 4.51
CA VAL A 234 6.74 7.14 5.28
C VAL A 234 5.71 6.27 6.00
N ARG A 235 5.95 6.01 7.29
CA ARG A 235 5.23 5.02 8.09
C ARG A 235 3.72 5.24 8.23
N ASP A 236 3.27 6.47 8.30
CA ASP A 236 1.86 6.84 8.44
C ASP A 236 1.18 7.19 7.10
N ALA A 237 1.92 7.04 5.99
CA ALA A 237 1.38 7.09 4.63
C ALA A 237 1.30 5.67 4.00
N THR A 238 1.23 4.65 4.84
CA THR A 238 0.97 3.26 4.46
C THR A 238 0.12 2.58 5.52
N ALA A 239 -0.56 1.51 5.15
CA ALA A 239 -1.41 0.71 6.03
C ALA A 239 -1.42 -0.74 5.56
N ALA A 240 -1.99 -1.65 6.35
CA ALA A 240 -2.07 -3.05 5.99
C ALA A 240 -3.32 -3.74 6.55
N ALA A 241 -3.55 -4.97 6.12
CA ALA A 241 -4.65 -5.78 6.62
C ALA A 241 -4.41 -6.23 8.05
N LYS A 242 -5.50 -6.26 8.84
CA LYS A 242 -5.60 -6.98 10.11
C LYS A 242 -6.46 -8.21 9.87
N VAL A 243 -5.86 -9.38 9.95
CA VAL A 243 -6.47 -10.69 9.63
C VAL A 243 -6.11 -11.70 10.73
N PRO A 244 -6.77 -12.87 10.79
CA PRO A 244 -6.45 -13.89 11.80
C PRO A 244 -4.97 -14.31 11.83
N GLU A 245 -4.27 -14.22 10.71
CA GLU A 245 -2.84 -14.51 10.58
C GLU A 245 -1.97 -13.46 11.28
N GLY A 246 -2.49 -12.25 11.53
CA GLY A 246 -1.80 -11.20 12.28
C GLY A 246 -2.06 -9.80 11.76
N ASP A 247 -1.37 -8.85 12.40
CA ASP A 247 -1.36 -7.43 12.04
C ASP A 247 -0.26 -7.18 11.00
N GLY A 248 -0.67 -6.97 9.74
CA GLY A 248 0.28 -6.74 8.64
C GLY A 248 1.04 -5.42 8.76
N TYR A 249 0.45 -4.38 9.38
CA TYR A 249 1.15 -3.11 9.59
C TYR A 249 2.27 -3.25 10.61
N HIS A 250 2.01 -3.93 11.73
CA HIS A 250 3.06 -4.21 12.72
C HIS A 250 4.19 -5.04 12.13
N ALA A 251 3.87 -6.08 11.36
CA ALA A 251 4.87 -6.90 10.67
C ALA A 251 5.75 -6.07 9.73
N ALA A 252 5.15 -5.18 8.93
CA ALA A 252 5.88 -4.28 8.07
C ALA A 252 6.76 -3.30 8.85
N LEU A 253 6.23 -2.71 9.91
CA LEU A 253 6.93 -1.71 10.72
C LEU A 253 8.21 -2.28 11.34
N VAL A 254 8.18 -3.54 11.80
CA VAL A 254 9.37 -4.24 12.26
C VAL A 254 10.42 -4.32 11.14
N ASN A 255 10.02 -4.76 9.94
CA ASN A 255 10.94 -4.87 8.80
C ASN A 255 11.45 -3.51 8.33
N PHE A 256 10.60 -2.48 8.29
CA PHE A 256 11.03 -1.13 7.91
C PHE A 256 12.12 -0.59 8.84
N ARG A 257 11.99 -0.83 10.15
CA ARG A 257 13.02 -0.47 11.14
C ARG A 257 14.34 -1.18 10.93
N TYR A 258 14.31 -2.41 10.38
CA TYR A 258 15.53 -3.18 10.13
C TYR A 258 16.24 -2.79 8.84
N VAL A 259 15.50 -2.43 7.79
CA VAL A 259 16.11 -2.40 6.44
C VAL A 259 15.99 -1.06 5.72
N ALA A 260 15.01 -0.20 6.03
CA ALA A 260 14.92 1.10 5.39
C ALA A 260 16.07 2.02 5.82
N ASN A 261 16.57 2.85 4.90
CA ASN A 261 17.59 3.85 5.24
C ASN A 261 17.03 4.92 6.17
N ALA A 262 15.72 5.20 6.09
CA ALA A 262 15.02 6.06 7.03
C ALA A 262 13.57 5.63 7.18
N LEU A 263 12.98 5.93 8.34
CA LEU A 263 11.58 5.71 8.63
C LEU A 263 10.97 7.01 9.18
N TRP A 264 10.27 7.73 8.32
CA TRP A 264 9.71 9.06 8.63
C TRP A 264 8.22 9.02 8.90
N THR A 265 7.73 10.03 9.61
CA THR A 265 6.32 10.41 9.57
C THR A 265 6.05 11.30 8.36
N THR A 266 4.78 11.43 7.98
CA THR A 266 4.39 12.36 6.90
C THR A 266 4.80 13.80 7.22
N ASP A 267 4.68 14.24 8.47
CA ASP A 267 5.12 15.58 8.87
C ASP A 267 6.62 15.78 8.66
N GLU A 268 7.41 14.78 8.98
CA GLU A 268 8.86 14.81 8.75
C GLU A 268 9.19 14.81 7.25
N ALA A 269 8.59 13.90 6.48
CA ALA A 269 8.79 13.82 5.05
C ALA A 269 8.43 15.13 4.34
N VAL A 270 7.29 15.74 4.68
CA VAL A 270 6.85 17.02 4.12
C VAL A 270 7.84 18.14 4.45
N ARG A 271 8.29 18.25 5.71
CA ARG A 271 9.30 19.28 6.08
C ARG A 271 10.59 19.13 5.28
N ARG A 272 11.08 17.88 5.11
CA ARG A 272 12.29 17.59 4.32
C ARG A 272 12.11 17.94 2.85
N ILE A 273 10.98 17.56 2.26
CA ILE A 273 10.63 17.89 0.87
C ILE A 273 10.53 19.40 0.66
N GLU A 274 9.98 20.15 1.60
CA GLU A 274 9.83 21.60 1.49
C GLU A 274 11.14 22.38 1.71
N SER A 275 12.19 21.70 2.16
CA SER A 275 13.52 22.29 2.39
C SER A 275 14.49 22.16 1.22
N VAL A 276 14.11 21.48 0.13
CA VAL A 276 14.97 21.25 -1.06
C VAL A 276 14.57 22.05 -2.29
#